data_6325501972748cfe9f43bba55f8dc8ae
#
_entry.id   6325501972748cfe9f43bba55f8dc8ae
#
_cell.length_a   1.000
_cell.length_b   1.000
_cell.length_c   1.000
_cell.angle_alpha   90.00
_cell.angle_beta   90.00
_cell.angle_gamma   90.00
#
_symmetry.space_group_name_H-M   'P 1'
#
loop_
_entity.id
_entity.type
_entity.pdbx_description
1 polymer ?
#
loop_
_entity_poly.entity_id
_entity_poly.type
_entity_poly.pdbx_seq_one_letter_code
_entity_poly.pdbx_strand_id
1 'polypeptide(L)'
;MKSISNKLAPLLLAGACNGAAWAVNDLPGGPGVRQLNLHPAVTRIAEEQAWLHGFMMITCVVIFVAVFSVMFYSIWKHRKSVGHKPANFHESVTVEVIWTIIPFIIVILMALPATKVLVASKDTSNADLTIKATGHQWKWGYDYLNGEGQGVSFLSTLDSTHREMSNEGARGAMPDNYLLKVDNPLVVPVNKKVRIITTAEDVIHAWGVPAFGVKQDAIPGFVRDTWFRADKTGDFYGQCYELCGKEHAYMPIHVKVLSAADYSAWVGGEMKKVAAKADDPAKVWTLDDISQRGEKVYASNCAACHQANGKGGGPILPLDGSALVQDADKTKQIHVLLNGRNGMPAWKQLSDTDIAAVISYTKNNWSNKTGQLVQPAEVLAQRGK
;
A
#
# COMPACT_ATOMS: atom_id res chain seq x y z
N MET A 1 -17.56 9.09 63.93
CA MET A 1 -17.73 8.09 62.82
C MET A 1 -18.54 8.75 61.73
N LYS A 2 -17.87 9.37 60.74
CA LYS A 2 -18.55 9.93 59.52
C LYS A 2 -18.08 9.11 58.31
N SER A 3 -19.03 8.48 57.76
CA SER A 3 -19.17 7.68 56.55
C SER A 3 -18.04 7.77 55.50
N ILE A 4 -17.33 6.65 55.35
CA ILE A 4 -16.41 6.34 54.23
C ILE A 4 -17.17 5.83 52.98
N SER A 5 -18.51 5.71 53.06
CA SER A 5 -19.30 5.02 52.08
C SER A 5 -19.55 5.78 50.75
N ASN A 6 -19.29 7.14 50.70
CA ASN A 6 -19.64 7.92 49.51
C ASN A 6 -18.48 8.13 48.50
N LYS A 7 -17.30 7.58 48.73
CA LYS A 7 -16.16 7.69 47.78
C LYS A 7 -15.89 6.43 46.92
N LEU A 8 -16.60 5.35 47.20
CA LEU A 8 -16.47 4.12 46.43
C LEU A 8 -17.53 3.99 45.31
N ALA A 9 -18.60 4.80 45.34
CA ALA A 9 -19.65 4.79 44.34
C ALA A 9 -19.18 5.12 42.91
N PRO A 10 -18.30 6.12 42.67
CA PRO A 10 -17.84 6.41 41.32
C PRO A 10 -16.89 5.33 40.73
N LEU A 11 -16.15 4.58 41.56
CA LEU A 11 -15.31 3.49 41.09
C LEU A 11 -16.12 2.24 40.67
N LEU A 12 -17.26 2.01 41.32
CA LEU A 12 -18.15 0.89 40.96
C LEU A 12 -18.99 1.20 39.72
N LEU A 13 -19.34 2.49 39.47
CA LEU A 13 -20.00 2.90 38.22
C LEU A 13 -19.07 2.81 37.00
N ALA A 14 -17.77 3.08 37.14
CA ALA A 14 -16.79 2.92 36.06
C ALA A 14 -16.60 1.44 35.65
N GLY A 15 -16.84 0.49 36.57
CA GLY A 15 -16.81 -0.94 36.28
C GLY A 15 -18.09 -1.49 35.59
N ALA A 16 -19.23 -0.80 35.74
CA ALA A 16 -20.51 -1.27 35.20
C ALA A 16 -20.77 -0.83 33.76
N CYS A 17 -20.03 0.13 33.23
CA CYS A 17 -20.15 0.56 31.82
C CYS A 17 -19.45 -0.37 30.80
N ASN A 18 -18.83 -1.45 31.25
CA ASN A 18 -18.19 -2.44 30.35
C ASN A 18 -19.13 -3.50 29.76
N GLY A 19 -20.43 -3.36 29.95
CA GLY A 19 -21.42 -4.43 29.73
C GLY A 19 -22.20 -4.39 28.43
N ALA A 20 -21.83 -3.65 27.42
CA ALA A 20 -22.50 -3.74 26.12
C ALA A 20 -21.66 -3.13 24.97
N ALA A 21 -20.38 -3.49 24.89
CA ALA A 21 -19.74 -3.42 23.59
C ALA A 21 -20.33 -4.59 22.78
N TRP A 22 -21.22 -4.32 21.87
CA TRP A 22 -21.76 -5.27 20.89
C TRP A 22 -20.57 -5.98 20.28
N ALA A 23 -20.60 -7.31 20.31
CA ALA A 23 -19.49 -8.15 19.92
C ALA A 23 -19.14 -7.93 18.45
N VAL A 24 -18.19 -7.04 18.19
CA VAL A 24 -17.40 -7.10 16.98
C VAL A 24 -16.47 -8.29 17.21
N ASN A 25 -16.55 -9.30 16.37
CA ASN A 25 -15.67 -10.47 16.46
C ASN A 25 -14.25 -10.10 16.05
N ASP A 26 -13.26 -10.76 16.64
CA ASP A 26 -11.90 -10.66 16.14
C ASP A 26 -11.85 -11.15 14.70
N LEU A 27 -11.28 -10.34 13.82
CA LEU A 27 -11.09 -10.69 12.43
C LEU A 27 -9.71 -11.35 12.27
N PRO A 28 -9.63 -12.67 12.03
CA PRO A 28 -8.35 -13.32 11.77
C PRO A 28 -7.60 -12.59 10.64
N GLY A 29 -6.34 -12.21 10.90
CA GLY A 29 -5.52 -11.44 9.94
C GLY A 29 -5.86 -9.95 9.82
N GLY A 30 -6.89 -9.48 10.53
CA GLY A 30 -7.29 -8.09 10.65
C GLY A 30 -7.16 -7.55 12.07
N PRO A 31 -7.64 -6.33 12.34
CA PRO A 31 -7.59 -5.74 13.67
C PRO A 31 -8.42 -6.57 14.68
N GLY A 32 -7.83 -6.80 15.86
CA GLY A 32 -8.52 -7.44 16.98
C GLY A 32 -9.39 -6.48 17.76
N VAL A 33 -10.44 -6.99 18.41
CA VAL A 33 -11.31 -6.21 19.29
C VAL A 33 -10.51 -5.74 20.51
N ARG A 34 -10.51 -4.42 20.76
CA ARG A 34 -9.74 -3.80 21.86
C ARG A 34 -8.24 -4.08 21.78
N GLN A 35 -7.71 -4.21 20.61
CA GLN A 35 -6.28 -4.45 20.40
C GLN A 35 -5.43 -3.34 21.02
N LEU A 36 -4.63 -3.68 22.02
CA LEU A 36 -3.74 -2.76 22.75
C LEU A 36 -2.27 -2.90 22.33
N ASN A 37 -1.95 -3.91 21.54
CA ASN A 37 -0.58 -4.22 21.13
C ASN A 37 -0.52 -4.44 19.61
N LEU A 38 0.67 -4.75 19.10
CA LEU A 38 0.88 -5.08 17.70
C LEU A 38 -0.01 -6.28 17.29
N HIS A 39 -0.36 -6.32 16.00
CA HIS A 39 -1.08 -7.43 15.41
C HIS A 39 -0.28 -8.74 15.58
N PRO A 40 -0.95 -9.92 15.80
CA PRO A 40 -0.28 -11.20 15.80
C PRO A 40 0.55 -11.40 14.52
N ALA A 41 1.84 -11.70 14.70
CA ALA A 41 2.78 -11.83 13.60
C ALA A 41 2.50 -13.10 12.78
N VAL A 42 2.65 -12.99 11.47
CA VAL A 42 2.60 -14.11 10.52
C VAL A 42 3.78 -14.09 9.55
N THR A 43 4.82 -13.35 9.91
CA THR A 43 6.11 -13.31 9.22
C THR A 43 7.21 -13.21 10.26
N ARG A 44 8.39 -13.70 9.92
CA ARG A 44 9.56 -13.56 10.81
C ARG A 44 9.91 -12.09 11.10
N ILE A 45 9.76 -11.19 10.12
CA ILE A 45 9.99 -9.75 10.32
C ILE A 45 9.05 -9.19 11.38
N ALA A 46 7.75 -9.53 11.30
CA ALA A 46 6.77 -9.09 12.28
C ALA A 46 7.05 -9.68 13.68
N GLU A 47 7.52 -10.93 13.77
CA GLU A 47 7.94 -11.53 15.04
C GLU A 47 9.13 -10.79 15.66
N GLU A 48 10.15 -10.49 14.86
CA GLU A 48 11.33 -9.74 15.33
C GLU A 48 10.94 -8.31 15.76
N GLN A 49 10.02 -7.65 15.06
CA GLN A 49 9.47 -6.35 15.45
C GLN A 49 8.67 -6.44 16.77
N ALA A 50 7.83 -7.48 16.93
CA ALA A 50 7.05 -7.68 18.13
C ALA A 50 7.95 -7.94 19.36
N TRP A 51 9.01 -8.73 19.18
CA TRP A 51 10.02 -8.96 20.23
C TRP A 51 10.72 -7.64 20.61
N LEU A 52 11.18 -6.87 19.62
CA LEU A 52 11.84 -5.57 19.84
C LEU A 52 10.91 -4.61 20.57
N HIS A 53 9.65 -4.51 20.13
CA HIS A 53 8.63 -3.71 20.80
C HIS A 53 8.43 -4.13 22.26
N GLY A 54 8.31 -5.42 22.53
CA GLY A 54 8.20 -5.96 23.90
C GLY A 54 9.40 -5.60 24.77
N PHE A 55 10.61 -5.74 24.24
CA PHE A 55 11.84 -5.36 24.93
C PHE A 55 11.86 -3.85 25.27
N MET A 56 11.50 -3.00 24.31
CA MET A 56 11.41 -1.56 24.52
C MET A 56 10.34 -1.19 25.55
N MET A 57 9.17 -1.81 25.49
CA MET A 57 8.07 -1.58 26.44
C MET A 57 8.45 -1.96 27.87
N ILE A 58 9.10 -3.12 28.06
CA ILE A 58 9.59 -3.53 29.39
C ILE A 58 10.59 -2.54 29.92
N THR A 59 11.55 -2.10 29.09
CA THR A 59 12.54 -1.09 29.48
C THR A 59 11.86 0.21 29.88
N CYS A 60 10.89 0.70 29.12
CA CYS A 60 10.13 1.91 29.46
C CYS A 60 9.34 1.77 30.76
N VAL A 61 8.70 0.61 30.99
CA VAL A 61 7.96 0.34 32.23
C VAL A 61 8.90 0.32 33.45
N VAL A 62 10.08 -0.29 33.32
CA VAL A 62 11.08 -0.32 34.40
C VAL A 62 11.54 1.10 34.74
N ILE A 63 11.87 1.92 33.75
CA ILE A 63 12.26 3.32 33.94
C ILE A 63 11.11 4.11 34.59
N PHE A 64 9.89 3.96 34.07
CA PHE A 64 8.70 4.62 34.61
C PHE A 64 8.50 4.29 36.10
N VAL A 65 8.48 3.00 36.42
CA VAL A 65 8.30 2.56 37.82
C VAL A 65 9.41 3.07 38.72
N ALA A 66 10.68 2.99 38.30
CA ALA A 66 11.82 3.48 39.07
C ALA A 66 11.71 4.99 39.35
N VAL A 67 11.49 5.80 38.31
CA VAL A 67 11.44 7.27 38.44
C VAL A 67 10.24 7.69 39.29
N PHE A 68 9.05 7.17 39.02
CA PHE A 68 7.85 7.52 39.79
C PHE A 68 7.92 7.03 41.24
N SER A 69 8.54 5.87 41.49
CA SER A 69 8.74 5.37 42.87
C SER A 69 9.63 6.33 43.67
N VAL A 70 10.74 6.79 43.10
CA VAL A 70 11.64 7.77 43.75
C VAL A 70 10.90 9.08 43.95
N MET A 71 10.16 9.55 42.94
CA MET A 71 9.38 10.77 43.01
C MET A 71 8.31 10.71 44.11
N PHE A 72 7.48 9.68 44.15
CA PHE A 72 6.43 9.55 45.18
C PHE A 72 7.02 9.30 46.56
N TYR A 73 8.13 8.55 46.69
CA TYR A 73 8.85 8.42 47.94
C TYR A 73 9.33 9.77 48.44
N SER A 74 9.93 10.59 47.58
CA SER A 74 10.42 11.93 47.92
C SER A 74 9.27 12.84 48.34
N ILE A 75 8.16 12.86 47.62
CA ILE A 75 6.98 13.65 47.97
C ILE A 75 6.41 13.20 49.32
N TRP A 76 6.32 11.91 49.60
CA TRP A 76 5.78 11.37 50.84
C TRP A 76 6.73 11.59 52.01
N LYS A 77 8.02 11.32 51.84
CA LYS A 77 9.05 11.38 52.91
C LYS A 77 9.46 12.80 53.27
N HIS A 78 9.56 13.67 52.26
CA HIS A 78 10.14 15.00 52.42
C HIS A 78 9.10 16.14 52.41
N ARG A 79 7.79 15.83 52.57
CA ARG A 79 6.73 16.83 52.59
C ARG A 79 6.85 17.75 53.82
N LYS A 80 6.49 19.02 53.65
CA LYS A 80 6.56 20.05 54.70
C LYS A 80 5.80 19.66 55.97
N SER A 81 4.67 18.93 55.85
CA SER A 81 3.83 18.51 57.00
C SER A 81 4.52 17.56 57.99
N VAL A 82 5.63 16.90 57.59
CA VAL A 82 6.43 16.03 58.49
C VAL A 82 7.64 16.77 59.05
N GLY A 83 7.75 18.09 58.87
CA GLY A 83 8.83 18.91 59.44
C GLY A 83 10.19 18.75 58.75
N HIS A 84 10.20 18.16 57.53
CA HIS A 84 11.46 17.96 56.81
C HIS A 84 12.10 19.29 56.41
N LYS A 85 13.41 19.42 56.70
CA LYS A 85 14.22 20.58 56.30
C LYS A 85 14.94 20.25 54.97
N PRO A 86 14.98 21.20 53.99
CA PRO A 86 15.72 20.99 52.75
C PRO A 86 17.21 20.71 53.03
N ALA A 87 17.81 19.84 52.23
CA ALA A 87 19.26 19.64 52.26
C ALA A 87 19.98 20.77 51.50
N ASN A 88 21.20 21.09 51.90
CA ASN A 88 22.03 22.17 51.32
C ASN A 88 23.05 21.63 50.31
N PHE A 89 22.68 20.65 49.48
CA PHE A 89 23.53 20.22 48.40
C PHE A 89 23.05 20.81 47.06
N HIS A 90 23.97 21.14 46.16
CA HIS A 90 23.67 21.77 44.89
C HIS A 90 24.09 20.89 43.70
N GLU A 91 25.03 19.95 43.90
CA GLU A 91 25.59 19.10 42.87
C GLU A 91 26.07 17.76 43.44
N SER A 92 26.19 16.77 42.59
CA SER A 92 26.82 15.48 42.89
C SER A 92 27.35 14.85 41.63
N VAL A 93 28.64 14.99 41.37
CA VAL A 93 29.31 14.46 40.19
C VAL A 93 29.04 12.96 40.00
N THR A 94 29.00 12.18 41.08
CA THR A 94 28.69 10.75 41.01
C THR A 94 27.31 10.48 40.46
N VAL A 95 26.28 11.21 40.96
CA VAL A 95 24.91 11.04 40.48
C VAL A 95 24.79 11.50 39.05
N GLU A 96 25.43 12.58 38.66
CA GLU A 96 25.44 13.11 37.28
C GLU A 96 26.07 12.13 36.29
N VAL A 97 27.20 11.53 36.65
CA VAL A 97 27.82 10.48 35.85
C VAL A 97 26.89 9.24 35.70
N ILE A 98 26.26 8.81 36.81
CA ILE A 98 25.36 7.65 36.81
C ILE A 98 24.16 7.90 35.87
N TRP A 99 23.48 9.04 35.99
CA TRP A 99 22.28 9.31 35.18
C TRP A 99 22.61 9.63 33.70
N THR A 100 23.88 9.88 33.37
CA THR A 100 24.37 10.02 31.99
C THR A 100 24.72 8.66 31.41
N ILE A 101 25.49 7.84 32.13
CA ILE A 101 25.99 6.56 31.63
C ILE A 101 24.89 5.52 31.48
N ILE A 102 23.95 5.42 32.46
CA ILE A 102 22.88 4.42 32.39
C ILE A 102 21.98 4.59 31.17
N PRO A 103 21.42 5.78 30.87
CA PRO A 103 20.62 5.99 29.64
C PRO A 103 21.43 5.74 28.35
N PHE A 104 22.72 6.12 28.34
CA PHE A 104 23.58 5.88 27.19
C PHE A 104 23.74 4.38 26.90
N ILE A 105 23.96 3.57 27.92
CA ILE A 105 24.01 2.10 27.78
C ILE A 105 22.67 1.53 27.31
N ILE A 106 21.55 2.00 27.88
CA ILE A 106 20.21 1.58 27.46
C ILE A 106 19.99 1.86 25.97
N VAL A 107 20.33 3.05 25.49
CA VAL A 107 20.18 3.42 24.07
C VAL A 107 21.02 2.50 23.17
N ILE A 108 22.26 2.20 23.55
CA ILE A 108 23.11 1.27 22.78
C ILE A 108 22.48 -0.14 22.73
N LEU A 109 22.01 -0.66 23.87
CA LEU A 109 21.39 -1.98 23.96
C LEU A 109 20.09 -2.07 23.12
N MET A 110 19.37 -0.96 22.94
CA MET A 110 18.19 -0.87 22.09
C MET A 110 18.56 -0.71 20.61
N ALA A 111 19.59 0.08 20.29
CA ALA A 111 19.97 0.39 18.91
C ALA A 111 20.48 -0.85 18.15
N LEU A 112 21.23 -1.73 18.81
CA LEU A 112 21.80 -2.92 18.18
C LEU A 112 20.74 -3.87 17.59
N PRO A 113 19.73 -4.35 18.36
CA PRO A 113 18.68 -5.19 17.80
C PRO A 113 17.77 -4.43 16.83
N ALA A 114 17.49 -3.14 17.06
CA ALA A 114 16.71 -2.32 16.15
C ALA A 114 17.36 -2.21 14.76
N THR A 115 18.67 -1.98 14.72
CA THR A 115 19.44 -1.93 13.46
C THR A 115 19.39 -3.27 12.73
N LYS A 116 19.51 -4.40 13.45
CA LYS A 116 19.41 -5.74 12.87
C LYS A 116 18.05 -5.96 12.19
N VAL A 117 16.95 -5.64 12.87
CA VAL A 117 15.59 -5.75 12.31
C VAL A 117 15.41 -4.85 11.09
N LEU A 118 15.91 -3.60 11.16
CA LEU A 118 15.83 -2.65 10.06
C LEU A 118 16.59 -3.16 8.83
N VAL A 119 17.82 -3.64 8.98
CA VAL A 119 18.63 -4.18 7.85
C VAL A 119 17.93 -5.40 7.25
N ALA A 120 17.43 -6.32 8.07
CA ALA A 120 16.70 -7.49 7.60
C ALA A 120 15.43 -7.10 6.81
N SER A 121 14.69 -6.09 7.24
CA SER A 121 13.47 -5.62 6.55
C SER A 121 13.74 -4.96 5.20
N LYS A 122 14.98 -4.54 4.94
CA LYS A 122 15.39 -3.89 3.67
C LYS A 122 16.04 -4.85 2.67
N ASP A 123 16.29 -6.09 3.04
CA ASP A 123 16.85 -7.09 2.13
C ASP A 123 15.77 -7.67 1.20
N THR A 124 15.56 -7.04 0.06
CA THR A 124 14.62 -7.49 -0.98
C THR A 124 15.24 -8.45 -2.01
N SER A 125 16.48 -8.90 -1.80
CA SER A 125 17.17 -9.83 -2.69
C SER A 125 16.52 -11.21 -2.73
N ASN A 126 16.74 -11.96 -3.81
CA ASN A 126 16.31 -13.35 -3.99
C ASN A 126 14.80 -13.56 -3.72
N ALA A 127 13.96 -12.66 -4.19
CA ALA A 127 12.51 -12.81 -4.09
C ALA A 127 12.02 -13.91 -5.04
N ASP A 128 11.15 -14.79 -4.53
CA ASP A 128 10.45 -15.81 -5.33
C ASP A 128 9.41 -15.16 -6.25
N LEU A 129 8.81 -14.06 -5.79
CA LEU A 129 7.74 -13.33 -6.46
C LEU A 129 7.98 -11.83 -6.34
N THR A 130 7.80 -11.08 -7.42
CA THR A 130 7.85 -9.62 -7.40
C THR A 130 6.55 -9.04 -7.93
N ILE A 131 5.90 -8.21 -7.13
CA ILE A 131 4.63 -7.56 -7.46
C ILE A 131 4.81 -6.05 -7.31
N LYS A 132 4.35 -5.29 -8.29
CA LYS A 132 4.25 -3.84 -8.18
C LYS A 132 2.88 -3.48 -7.62
N ALA A 133 2.86 -2.65 -6.58
CA ALA A 133 1.68 -2.04 -6.00
C ALA A 133 1.69 -0.54 -6.34
N THR A 134 0.75 -0.11 -7.16
CA THR A 134 0.59 1.29 -7.57
C THR A 134 -0.59 1.91 -6.83
N GLY A 135 -0.33 2.98 -6.06
CA GLY A 135 -1.38 3.76 -5.39
C GLY A 135 -2.08 4.70 -6.36
N HIS A 136 -3.40 4.74 -6.26
CA HIS A 136 -4.27 5.70 -6.95
C HIS A 136 -5.30 6.24 -5.97
N GLN A 137 -5.87 7.39 -6.21
CA GLN A 137 -7.02 7.93 -5.47
C GLN A 137 -8.33 7.29 -5.97
N TRP A 138 -8.95 6.29 -5.30
CA TRP A 138 -8.56 5.62 -4.03
C TRP A 138 -8.71 4.12 -4.26
N LYS A 139 -7.63 3.49 -4.71
CA LYS A 139 -7.53 2.07 -5.05
C LYS A 139 -6.07 1.65 -5.17
N TRP A 140 -5.84 0.36 -5.23
CA TRP A 140 -4.51 -0.20 -5.53
C TRP A 140 -4.50 -0.89 -6.88
N GLY A 141 -3.46 -0.67 -7.68
CA GLY A 141 -3.14 -1.48 -8.86
C GLY A 141 -2.07 -2.50 -8.50
N TYR A 142 -2.25 -3.75 -8.92
CA TYR A 142 -1.26 -4.80 -8.74
C TYR A 142 -0.81 -5.37 -10.06
N ASP A 143 0.52 -5.40 -10.31
CA ASP A 143 1.14 -6.01 -11.47
C ASP A 143 2.14 -7.06 -11.01
N TYR A 144 1.96 -8.31 -11.41
CA TYR A 144 2.89 -9.41 -11.13
C TYR A 144 4.03 -9.36 -12.14
N LEU A 145 5.22 -8.94 -11.69
CA LEU A 145 6.35 -8.64 -12.58
C LEU A 145 7.29 -9.82 -12.76
N ASN A 146 7.41 -10.69 -11.75
CA ASN A 146 8.30 -11.84 -11.78
C ASN A 146 7.77 -12.96 -10.90
N GLY A 147 8.11 -14.20 -11.26
CA GLY A 147 7.68 -15.42 -10.59
C GLY A 147 6.39 -16.00 -11.19
N GLU A 148 5.82 -16.97 -10.50
CA GLU A 148 4.57 -17.59 -10.92
C GLU A 148 3.43 -16.56 -10.89
N GLY A 149 2.72 -16.37 -11.99
CA GLY A 149 1.71 -15.35 -12.20
C GLY A 149 2.21 -14.10 -12.94
N GLN A 150 3.46 -14.10 -13.43
CA GLN A 150 3.96 -12.99 -14.24
C GLN A 150 3.01 -12.61 -15.37
N GLY A 151 2.68 -11.32 -15.49
CA GLY A 151 1.74 -10.78 -16.48
C GLY A 151 0.30 -10.65 -15.97
N VAL A 152 -0.02 -11.17 -14.78
CA VAL A 152 -1.31 -10.87 -14.13
C VAL A 152 -1.31 -9.42 -13.67
N SER A 153 -2.38 -8.69 -13.97
CA SER A 153 -2.57 -7.30 -13.59
C SER A 153 -4.04 -7.01 -13.33
N PHE A 154 -4.33 -6.29 -12.24
CA PHE A 154 -5.69 -5.90 -11.88
C PHE A 154 -5.71 -4.70 -10.92
N LEU A 155 -6.88 -4.06 -10.86
CA LEU A 155 -7.20 -3.06 -9.84
C LEU A 155 -7.92 -3.73 -8.66
N SER A 156 -7.65 -3.24 -7.47
CA SER A 156 -8.24 -3.66 -6.21
C SER A 156 -8.92 -2.45 -5.58
N THR A 157 -10.25 -2.50 -5.48
CA THR A 157 -11.08 -1.44 -4.92
C THR A 157 -11.85 -1.94 -3.72
N LEU A 158 -12.28 -1.02 -2.86
CA LEU A 158 -13.19 -1.37 -1.77
C LEU A 158 -14.41 -2.11 -2.31
N ASP A 159 -14.79 -3.20 -1.65
CA ASP A 159 -15.99 -3.98 -1.96
C ASP A 159 -17.21 -3.06 -2.09
N SER A 160 -18.01 -3.24 -3.15
CA SER A 160 -19.15 -2.36 -3.48
C SER A 160 -20.19 -2.33 -2.36
N THR A 161 -20.46 -3.47 -1.73
CA THR A 161 -21.41 -3.55 -0.61
C THR A 161 -20.91 -2.72 0.58
N HIS A 162 -19.60 -2.81 0.90
CA HIS A 162 -18.99 -1.99 1.96
C HIS A 162 -19.02 -0.50 1.61
N ARG A 163 -18.87 -0.18 0.32
CA ARG A 163 -18.97 1.19 -0.17
C ARG A 163 -20.40 1.74 0.02
N GLU A 164 -21.41 0.96 -0.33
CA GLU A 164 -22.82 1.34 -0.14
C GLU A 164 -23.17 1.51 1.33
N MET A 165 -22.68 0.63 2.22
CA MET A 165 -22.88 0.71 3.66
C MET A 165 -22.22 1.95 4.29
N SER A 166 -21.25 2.56 3.64
CA SER A 166 -20.58 3.79 4.10
C SER A 166 -21.38 5.08 3.79
N ASN A 167 -22.43 5.00 2.99
CA ASN A 167 -23.24 6.15 2.63
C ASN A 167 -24.17 6.58 3.80
N GLU A 168 -24.44 7.87 3.89
CA GLU A 168 -25.41 8.39 4.87
C GLU A 168 -26.78 7.72 4.70
N GLY A 169 -27.34 7.26 5.82
CA GLY A 169 -28.64 6.60 5.83
C GLY A 169 -28.60 5.09 5.53
N ALA A 170 -27.48 4.50 5.25
CA ALA A 170 -27.33 3.06 5.13
C ALA A 170 -27.78 2.37 6.44
N ARG A 171 -28.56 1.29 6.34
CA ARG A 171 -29.07 0.52 7.48
C ARG A 171 -28.58 -0.92 7.36
N GLY A 172 -28.19 -1.49 8.48
CA GLY A 172 -27.75 -2.90 8.55
C GLY A 172 -26.64 -3.13 9.57
N ALA A 173 -26.37 -4.37 9.88
CA ALA A 173 -25.22 -4.74 10.70
C ALA A 173 -23.93 -4.58 9.89
N MET A 174 -22.91 -3.93 10.46
CA MET A 174 -21.60 -3.84 9.85
C MET A 174 -20.93 -5.21 9.85
N PRO A 175 -20.37 -5.68 8.72
CA PRO A 175 -19.59 -6.91 8.69
C PRO A 175 -18.27 -6.75 9.44
N ASP A 176 -17.71 -7.85 9.97
CA ASP A 176 -16.49 -7.85 10.76
C ASP A 176 -15.29 -7.25 10.01
N ASN A 177 -15.27 -7.38 8.67
CA ASN A 177 -14.24 -6.82 7.79
C ASN A 177 -14.66 -5.52 7.08
N TYR A 178 -15.54 -4.74 7.70
CA TYR A 178 -16.00 -3.46 7.16
C TYR A 178 -14.83 -2.53 6.83
N LEU A 179 -14.84 -1.95 5.63
CA LEU A 179 -13.77 -1.13 5.03
C LEU A 179 -12.41 -1.85 4.88
N LEU A 180 -12.36 -3.17 4.97
CA LEU A 180 -11.14 -3.96 4.78
C LEU A 180 -11.23 -4.90 3.58
N LYS A 181 -12.45 -5.32 3.19
CA LYS A 181 -12.67 -6.21 2.05
C LYS A 181 -12.57 -5.45 0.73
N VAL A 182 -11.92 -6.07 -0.25
CA VAL A 182 -11.82 -5.56 -1.63
C VAL A 182 -12.48 -6.54 -2.62
N ASP A 183 -12.76 -6.04 -3.82
CA ASP A 183 -13.27 -6.82 -4.95
C ASP A 183 -12.24 -7.86 -5.47
N ASN A 184 -10.96 -7.43 -5.59
CA ASN A 184 -9.87 -8.26 -6.09
C ASN A 184 -8.69 -8.24 -5.08
N PRO A 185 -8.61 -9.22 -4.16
CA PRO A 185 -7.50 -9.29 -3.21
C PRO A 185 -6.16 -9.59 -3.91
N LEU A 186 -5.07 -9.08 -3.33
CA LEU A 186 -3.73 -9.50 -3.70
C LEU A 186 -3.52 -10.95 -3.26
N VAL A 187 -3.14 -11.85 -4.17
CA VAL A 187 -2.97 -13.27 -3.87
C VAL A 187 -1.50 -13.64 -3.92
N VAL A 188 -1.02 -14.33 -2.87
CA VAL A 188 0.38 -14.76 -2.78
C VAL A 188 0.48 -16.17 -2.20
N PRO A 189 1.53 -16.94 -2.53
CA PRO A 189 1.75 -18.25 -1.96
C PRO A 189 2.39 -18.18 -0.56
N VAL A 190 2.04 -19.10 0.32
CA VAL A 190 2.64 -19.27 1.65
C VAL A 190 4.12 -19.67 1.53
N ASN A 191 4.95 -19.26 2.50
CA ASN A 191 6.38 -19.60 2.61
C ASN A 191 7.26 -19.11 1.43
N LYS A 192 6.76 -18.22 0.58
CA LYS A 192 7.52 -17.59 -0.50
C LYS A 192 7.90 -16.17 -0.16
N LYS A 193 9.11 -15.76 -0.55
CA LYS A 193 9.57 -14.38 -0.38
C LYS A 193 8.94 -13.51 -1.46
N VAL A 194 8.04 -12.64 -1.06
CA VAL A 194 7.31 -11.72 -1.94
C VAL A 194 7.93 -10.32 -1.79
N ARG A 195 8.48 -9.80 -2.86
CA ARG A 195 8.92 -8.42 -2.98
C ARG A 195 7.77 -7.57 -3.48
N ILE A 196 7.43 -6.52 -2.75
CA ILE A 196 6.46 -5.51 -3.17
C ILE A 196 7.22 -4.25 -3.58
N ILE A 197 7.08 -3.89 -4.83
CA ILE A 197 7.56 -2.61 -5.37
C ILE A 197 6.41 -1.62 -5.26
N THR A 198 6.62 -0.46 -4.65
CA THR A 198 5.60 0.56 -4.45
C THR A 198 5.89 1.82 -5.26
N THR A 199 4.85 2.37 -5.86
CA THR A 199 4.82 3.69 -6.51
C THR A 199 3.39 4.25 -6.48
N ALA A 200 3.19 5.48 -6.92
CA ALA A 200 1.86 6.07 -7.07
C ALA A 200 1.76 6.88 -8.36
N GLU A 201 0.54 7.08 -8.86
CA GLU A 201 0.28 7.87 -10.08
C GLU A 201 -0.15 9.30 -9.79
N ASP A 202 -0.66 9.58 -8.60
CA ASP A 202 -1.28 10.86 -8.27
C ASP A 202 -0.68 11.54 -7.04
N VAL A 203 -0.95 11.05 -5.84
CA VAL A 203 -0.46 11.58 -4.57
C VAL A 203 0.34 10.52 -3.82
N ILE A 204 0.92 10.87 -2.68
CA ILE A 204 1.60 9.90 -1.81
C ILE A 204 0.56 9.01 -1.15
N HIS A 205 0.78 7.69 -1.23
CA HIS A 205 0.10 6.65 -0.49
C HIS A 205 1.13 5.83 0.30
N ALA A 206 0.69 4.89 1.13
CA ALA A 206 1.59 3.90 1.70
C ALA A 206 0.91 2.54 1.78
N TRP A 207 1.60 1.53 1.25
CA TRP A 207 1.17 0.15 1.29
C TRP A 207 1.65 -0.51 2.57
N GLY A 208 0.75 -1.08 3.36
CA GLY A 208 1.14 -1.71 4.61
C GLY A 208 0.14 -2.74 5.11
N VAL A 209 0.67 -3.83 5.70
CA VAL A 209 -0.10 -4.92 6.30
C VAL A 209 0.50 -5.23 7.67
N PRO A 210 -0.20 -4.90 8.77
CA PRO A 210 0.34 -5.03 10.12
C PRO A 210 0.77 -6.46 10.48
N ALA A 211 0.01 -7.48 10.08
CA ALA A 211 0.34 -8.88 10.32
C ALA A 211 1.67 -9.31 9.69
N PHE A 212 2.08 -8.65 8.61
CA PHE A 212 3.35 -8.91 7.92
C PHE A 212 4.51 -8.07 8.46
N GLY A 213 4.23 -7.07 9.29
CA GLY A 213 5.24 -6.14 9.80
C GLY A 213 5.82 -5.23 8.71
N VAL A 214 5.07 -4.91 7.68
CA VAL A 214 5.54 -4.09 6.54
C VAL A 214 4.69 -2.84 6.34
N LYS A 215 5.38 -1.74 6.09
CA LYS A 215 4.85 -0.47 5.58
C LYS A 215 5.87 0.12 4.61
N GLN A 216 5.42 0.52 3.43
CA GLN A 216 6.28 1.19 2.45
C GLN A 216 5.48 2.26 1.72
N ASP A 217 6.03 3.47 1.71
CA ASP A 217 5.42 4.60 1.02
C ASP A 217 5.44 4.38 -0.50
N ALA A 218 4.34 4.77 -1.14
CA ALA A 218 4.14 4.76 -2.57
C ALA A 218 4.10 6.22 -3.04
N ILE A 219 5.20 6.69 -3.63
CA ILE A 219 5.45 8.11 -3.93
C ILE A 219 5.46 8.29 -5.45
N PRO A 220 4.70 9.26 -6.00
CA PRO A 220 4.72 9.57 -7.43
C PRO A 220 6.14 9.87 -7.93
N GLY A 221 6.52 9.25 -9.03
CA GLY A 221 7.85 9.42 -9.63
C GLY A 221 8.99 8.69 -8.93
N PHE A 222 8.73 8.00 -7.83
CA PHE A 222 9.71 7.19 -7.12
C PHE A 222 9.32 5.72 -7.10
N VAL A 223 10.32 4.85 -7.07
CA VAL A 223 10.16 3.42 -6.88
C VAL A 223 10.80 3.05 -5.54
N ARG A 224 9.99 2.45 -4.66
CA ARG A 224 10.42 1.92 -3.37
C ARG A 224 10.11 0.44 -3.32
N ASP A 225 10.69 -0.29 -2.39
CA ASP A 225 10.35 -1.69 -2.20
C ASP A 225 10.41 -2.13 -0.74
N THR A 226 9.69 -3.19 -0.48
CA THR A 226 9.70 -3.93 0.78
C THR A 226 9.48 -5.41 0.46
N TRP A 227 9.54 -6.27 1.46
CA TRP A 227 9.28 -7.69 1.27
C TRP A 227 8.66 -8.32 2.50
N PHE A 228 8.00 -9.44 2.30
CA PHE A 228 7.52 -10.30 3.36
C PHE A 228 7.56 -11.78 2.94
N ARG A 229 7.48 -12.67 3.91
CA ARG A 229 7.26 -14.10 3.72
C ARG A 229 6.26 -14.54 4.77
N ALA A 230 5.00 -14.72 4.34
CA ALA A 230 3.94 -15.22 5.21
C ALA A 230 4.13 -16.71 5.48
N ASP A 231 4.09 -17.12 6.73
CA ASP A 231 4.26 -18.51 7.19
C ASP A 231 2.92 -19.24 7.37
N LYS A 232 1.79 -18.52 7.26
CA LYS A 232 0.44 -19.04 7.42
C LYS A 232 -0.44 -18.65 6.26
N THR A 233 -1.30 -19.55 5.83
CA THR A 233 -2.38 -19.27 4.88
C THR A 233 -3.50 -18.50 5.57
N GLY A 234 -4.28 -17.75 4.80
CA GLY A 234 -5.43 -16.98 5.29
C GLY A 234 -5.59 -15.63 4.61
N ASP A 235 -6.52 -14.86 5.13
CA ASP A 235 -6.80 -13.51 4.69
C ASP A 235 -6.15 -12.51 5.65
N PHE A 236 -5.38 -11.55 5.13
CA PHE A 236 -4.68 -10.53 5.90
C PHE A 236 -5.03 -9.16 5.38
N TYR A 237 -5.21 -8.22 6.30
CA TYR A 237 -5.75 -6.91 5.98
C TYR A 237 -4.77 -5.81 6.34
N GLY A 238 -4.78 -4.78 5.52
CA GLY A 238 -4.03 -3.55 5.69
C GLY A 238 -4.80 -2.38 5.12
N GLN A 239 -4.18 -1.22 5.16
CA GLN A 239 -4.79 0.02 4.70
C GLN A 239 -3.74 0.90 4.04
N CYS A 240 -4.17 1.99 3.41
CA CYS A 240 -3.29 3.08 3.06
C CYS A 240 -2.83 3.78 4.36
N TYR A 241 -1.53 4.01 4.53
CA TYR A 241 -0.95 4.59 5.75
C TYR A 241 -0.44 6.04 5.56
N GLU A 242 -0.58 6.63 4.37
CA GLU A 242 -0.33 8.05 4.14
C GLU A 242 -1.61 8.76 3.70
N LEU A 243 -1.92 9.90 4.33
CA LEU A 243 -3.11 10.67 4.02
C LEU A 243 -3.11 11.10 2.54
N CYS A 244 -4.03 10.53 1.77
CA CYS A 244 -4.09 10.67 0.32
C CYS A 244 -5.36 11.36 -0.20
N GLY A 245 -6.13 12.01 0.67
CA GLY A 245 -7.33 12.76 0.32
C GLY A 245 -8.59 12.26 1.02
N LYS A 246 -9.76 12.67 0.53
CA LYS A 246 -11.06 12.48 1.20
C LYS A 246 -11.48 11.02 1.40
N GLU A 247 -10.99 10.11 0.56
CA GLU A 247 -11.35 8.69 0.62
C GLU A 247 -10.15 7.81 1.07
N HIS A 248 -9.23 8.40 1.81
CA HIS A 248 -8.06 7.69 2.35
C HIS A 248 -8.41 6.39 3.08
N ALA A 249 -9.50 6.35 3.85
CA ALA A 249 -9.97 5.15 4.55
C ALA A 249 -10.67 4.11 3.64
N TYR A 250 -10.93 4.46 2.37
CA TYR A 250 -11.71 3.65 1.42
C TYR A 250 -10.85 2.95 0.37
N MET A 251 -9.54 2.83 0.61
CA MET A 251 -8.61 2.07 -0.23
C MET A 251 -7.84 1.04 0.61
N PRO A 252 -8.53 0.02 1.14
CA PRO A 252 -7.90 -1.02 1.95
C PRO A 252 -6.99 -1.92 1.12
N ILE A 253 -6.18 -2.70 1.85
CA ILE A 253 -5.34 -3.75 1.31
C ILE A 253 -5.84 -5.07 1.87
N HIS A 254 -6.19 -6.01 0.99
CA HIS A 254 -6.55 -7.37 1.35
C HIS A 254 -5.59 -8.32 0.66
N VAL A 255 -4.82 -9.06 1.44
CA VAL A 255 -3.88 -10.06 0.94
C VAL A 255 -4.39 -11.45 1.32
N LYS A 256 -4.56 -12.28 0.31
CA LYS A 256 -4.93 -13.69 0.47
C LYS A 256 -3.69 -14.55 0.30
N VAL A 257 -3.27 -15.20 1.37
CA VAL A 257 -2.14 -16.15 1.35
C VAL A 257 -2.68 -17.55 1.15
N LEU A 258 -2.32 -18.19 0.05
CA LEU A 258 -2.82 -19.50 -0.35
C LEU A 258 -1.74 -20.57 -0.19
N SER A 259 -2.17 -21.84 -0.15
CA SER A 259 -1.26 -22.98 -0.34
C SER A 259 -0.62 -22.89 -1.74
N ALA A 260 0.52 -23.55 -1.94
CA ALA A 260 1.17 -23.56 -3.25
C ALA A 260 0.25 -24.07 -4.36
N ALA A 261 -0.53 -25.13 -4.07
CA ALA A 261 -1.46 -25.71 -5.05
C ALA A 261 -2.62 -24.76 -5.40
N ASP A 262 -3.23 -24.13 -4.38
CA ASP A 262 -4.32 -23.20 -4.60
C ASP A 262 -3.84 -21.91 -5.29
N TYR A 263 -2.62 -21.49 -5.00
CA TYR A 263 -1.99 -20.35 -5.68
C TYR A 263 -1.79 -20.64 -7.17
N SER A 264 -1.21 -21.81 -7.51
CA SER A 264 -1.04 -22.21 -8.93
C SER A 264 -2.38 -22.34 -9.65
N ALA A 265 -3.42 -22.86 -8.99
CA ALA A 265 -4.76 -22.91 -9.55
C ALA A 265 -5.35 -21.51 -9.81
N TRP A 266 -5.17 -20.58 -8.86
CA TRP A 266 -5.58 -19.19 -9.02
C TRP A 266 -4.85 -18.51 -10.18
N VAL A 267 -3.51 -18.66 -10.27
CA VAL A 267 -2.71 -18.12 -11.39
C VAL A 267 -3.23 -18.67 -12.73
N GLY A 268 -3.48 -19.97 -12.80
CA GLY A 268 -4.05 -20.59 -14.01
C GLY A 268 -5.40 -19.98 -14.41
N GLY A 269 -6.24 -19.64 -13.44
CA GLY A 269 -7.50 -18.92 -13.66
C GLY A 269 -7.30 -17.50 -14.19
N GLU A 270 -6.38 -16.74 -13.59
CA GLU A 270 -6.08 -15.38 -14.01
C GLU A 270 -5.41 -15.33 -15.39
N MET A 271 -4.49 -16.24 -15.67
CA MET A 271 -3.86 -16.33 -16.99
C MET A 271 -4.87 -16.67 -18.10
N LYS A 272 -5.90 -17.49 -17.82
CA LYS A 272 -7.01 -17.70 -18.74
C LYS A 272 -7.80 -16.42 -18.99
N LYS A 273 -8.03 -15.59 -17.96
CA LYS A 273 -8.69 -14.27 -18.12
C LYS A 273 -7.82 -13.30 -18.95
N VAL A 274 -6.50 -13.29 -18.72
CA VAL A 274 -5.55 -12.51 -19.52
C VAL A 274 -5.58 -12.96 -20.97
N ALA A 275 -5.51 -14.28 -21.22
CA ALA A 275 -5.59 -14.84 -22.57
C ALA A 275 -6.94 -14.56 -23.26
N ALA A 276 -8.04 -14.62 -22.51
CA ALA A 276 -9.38 -14.28 -23.05
C ALA A 276 -9.55 -12.78 -23.36
N LYS A 277 -8.80 -11.91 -22.70
CA LYS A 277 -8.74 -10.48 -23.01
C LYS A 277 -7.72 -10.15 -24.10
N ALA A 278 -6.78 -11.06 -24.37
CA ALA A 278 -5.84 -10.90 -25.46
C ALA A 278 -6.63 -10.91 -26.77
N ASP A 279 -6.47 -9.87 -27.53
CA ASP A 279 -7.09 -9.79 -28.85
C ASP A 279 -6.54 -10.90 -29.75
N ASP A 280 -7.39 -11.46 -30.58
CA ASP A 280 -6.96 -12.39 -31.61
C ASP A 280 -5.95 -11.66 -32.54
N PRO A 281 -4.68 -12.06 -32.56
CA PRO A 281 -3.67 -11.39 -33.36
C PRO A 281 -3.95 -11.56 -34.89
N ALA A 282 -4.80 -12.49 -35.25
CA ALA A 282 -5.23 -12.71 -36.65
C ALA A 282 -6.46 -11.86 -37.03
N LYS A 283 -7.11 -11.19 -36.07
CA LYS A 283 -8.26 -10.31 -36.34
C LYS A 283 -7.84 -9.13 -37.19
N VAL A 284 -8.42 -9.00 -38.37
CA VAL A 284 -8.29 -7.80 -39.21
C VAL A 284 -9.34 -6.78 -38.78
N TRP A 285 -8.88 -5.64 -38.33
CA TRP A 285 -9.72 -4.56 -37.86
C TRP A 285 -10.14 -3.63 -39.00
N THR A 286 -11.37 -3.10 -38.95
CA THR A 286 -11.78 -1.97 -39.76
C THR A 286 -11.30 -0.66 -39.13
N LEU A 287 -11.24 0.44 -39.90
CA LEU A 287 -10.85 1.74 -39.38
C LEU A 287 -11.84 2.24 -38.30
N ASP A 288 -13.13 2.01 -38.51
CA ASP A 288 -14.17 2.45 -37.57
C ASP A 288 -14.08 1.71 -36.24
N ASP A 289 -14.01 0.37 -36.26
CA ASP A 289 -13.96 -0.44 -35.04
C ASP A 289 -12.69 -0.13 -34.22
N ILE A 290 -11.54 -0.04 -34.90
CA ILE A 290 -10.28 0.20 -34.20
C ILE A 290 -10.19 1.66 -33.70
N SER A 291 -10.80 2.61 -34.40
CA SER A 291 -10.83 4.01 -33.96
C SER A 291 -11.69 4.20 -32.72
N GLN A 292 -12.84 3.54 -32.61
CA GLN A 292 -13.67 3.56 -31.39
C GLN A 292 -12.91 3.02 -30.17
N ARG A 293 -12.12 1.96 -30.35
CA ARG A 293 -11.23 1.46 -29.31
C ARG A 293 -10.12 2.48 -29.00
N GLY A 294 -9.53 3.06 -30.04
CA GLY A 294 -8.47 4.06 -29.95
C GLY A 294 -8.89 5.31 -29.18
N GLU A 295 -10.13 5.75 -29.33
CA GLU A 295 -10.69 6.86 -28.53
C GLU A 295 -10.66 6.56 -27.03
N LYS A 296 -11.07 5.36 -26.63
CA LYS A 296 -11.06 4.93 -25.22
C LYS A 296 -9.63 4.83 -24.68
N VAL A 297 -8.72 4.26 -25.47
CA VAL A 297 -7.29 4.16 -25.11
C VAL A 297 -6.68 5.56 -24.96
N TYR A 298 -7.00 6.46 -25.90
CA TYR A 298 -6.55 7.86 -25.87
C TYR A 298 -7.04 8.60 -24.63
N ALA A 299 -8.33 8.51 -24.34
CA ALA A 299 -8.93 9.16 -23.17
C ALA A 299 -8.30 8.69 -21.85
N SER A 300 -7.97 7.41 -21.75
CA SER A 300 -7.44 6.81 -20.53
C SER A 300 -5.93 7.03 -20.33
N ASN A 301 -5.15 7.12 -21.41
CA ASN A 301 -3.69 7.06 -21.34
C ASN A 301 -2.97 8.30 -21.91
N CYS A 302 -3.58 9.04 -22.82
CA CYS A 302 -2.92 10.07 -23.59
C CYS A 302 -3.46 11.48 -23.32
N ALA A 303 -4.78 11.58 -23.07
CA ALA A 303 -5.47 12.87 -22.96
C ALA A 303 -4.99 13.73 -21.78
N ALA A 304 -4.48 13.11 -20.71
CA ALA A 304 -3.94 13.84 -19.56
C ALA A 304 -2.78 14.78 -19.95
N CYS A 305 -1.94 14.37 -20.92
CA CYS A 305 -0.84 15.19 -21.42
C CYS A 305 -1.20 15.91 -22.73
N HIS A 306 -1.78 15.18 -23.69
CA HIS A 306 -2.07 15.73 -25.01
C HIS A 306 -3.41 16.45 -25.12
N GLN A 307 -4.19 16.54 -24.03
CA GLN A 307 -5.54 17.07 -23.95
C GLN A 307 -6.55 16.32 -24.83
N ALA A 308 -7.84 16.43 -24.55
CA ALA A 308 -8.89 15.74 -25.31
C ALA A 308 -8.94 16.19 -26.79
N ASN A 309 -8.51 17.42 -27.07
CA ASN A 309 -8.47 18.00 -28.42
C ASN A 309 -7.15 17.74 -29.18
N GLY A 310 -6.23 16.96 -28.61
CA GLY A 310 -4.96 16.62 -29.23
C GLY A 310 -3.94 17.80 -29.38
N LYS A 311 -4.22 18.97 -28.82
CA LYS A 311 -3.37 20.15 -28.99
C LYS A 311 -2.17 20.22 -28.05
N GLY A 312 -2.16 19.38 -26.99
CA GLY A 312 -1.11 19.45 -26.00
C GLY A 312 -1.13 20.75 -25.20
N GLY A 313 0.00 21.08 -24.56
CA GLY A 313 0.15 22.31 -23.79
C GLY A 313 1.52 22.40 -23.13
N GLY A 314 2.06 23.61 -23.02
CA GLY A 314 3.41 23.84 -22.50
C GLY A 314 4.47 23.06 -23.29
N PRO A 315 5.23 22.16 -22.64
CA PRO A 315 6.26 21.36 -23.32
C PRO A 315 5.70 20.16 -24.11
N ILE A 316 4.39 19.89 -24.01
CA ILE A 316 3.75 18.74 -24.66
C ILE A 316 3.36 19.14 -26.10
N LEU A 317 3.97 18.47 -27.06
CA LEU A 317 3.73 18.74 -28.48
C LEU A 317 2.32 18.31 -28.91
N PRO A 318 1.68 19.05 -29.85
CA PRO A 318 0.37 18.66 -30.36
C PRO A 318 0.45 17.37 -31.19
N LEU A 319 -0.62 16.57 -31.12
CA LEU A 319 -0.88 15.47 -32.03
C LEU A 319 -1.76 15.91 -33.20
N ASP A 320 -2.63 16.87 -32.94
CA ASP A 320 -3.44 17.53 -33.96
C ASP A 320 -2.55 18.34 -34.92
N GLY A 321 -2.59 18.02 -36.22
CA GLY A 321 -1.74 18.64 -37.24
C GLY A 321 -0.26 18.21 -37.21
N SER A 322 0.13 17.25 -36.35
CA SER A 322 1.52 16.82 -36.19
C SER A 322 2.07 16.13 -37.43
N ALA A 323 3.25 16.54 -37.88
CA ALA A 323 3.94 15.91 -39.01
C ALA A 323 4.21 14.41 -38.77
N LEU A 324 4.54 14.00 -37.52
CA LEU A 324 4.73 12.60 -37.16
C LEU A 324 3.43 11.81 -37.27
N VAL A 325 2.31 12.36 -36.82
CA VAL A 325 1.00 11.71 -36.88
C VAL A 325 0.50 11.61 -38.31
N GLN A 326 0.80 12.59 -39.16
CA GLN A 326 0.39 12.60 -40.59
C GLN A 326 1.36 11.84 -41.51
N ASP A 327 2.53 11.42 -41.01
CA ASP A 327 3.52 10.69 -41.79
C ASP A 327 2.92 9.39 -42.36
N ALA A 328 3.20 9.13 -43.65
CA ALA A 328 2.76 7.89 -44.31
C ALA A 328 3.43 6.64 -43.73
N ASP A 329 4.65 6.79 -43.20
CA ASP A 329 5.37 5.73 -42.52
C ASP A 329 4.85 5.57 -41.06
N LYS A 330 3.94 4.63 -40.87
CA LYS A 330 3.31 4.31 -39.58
C LYS A 330 4.32 3.79 -38.54
N THR A 331 5.44 3.20 -38.97
CA THR A 331 6.44 2.62 -38.08
C THR A 331 7.07 3.64 -37.15
N LYS A 332 7.20 4.89 -37.60
CA LYS A 332 7.73 5.98 -36.80
C LYS A 332 6.87 6.27 -35.55
N GLN A 333 5.55 6.29 -35.72
CA GLN A 333 4.64 6.53 -34.59
C GLN A 333 4.56 5.28 -33.68
N ILE A 334 4.57 4.08 -34.25
CA ILE A 334 4.67 2.82 -33.50
C ILE A 334 5.94 2.83 -32.62
N HIS A 335 7.08 3.18 -33.22
CA HIS A 335 8.35 3.25 -32.48
C HIS A 335 8.30 4.25 -31.32
N VAL A 336 7.70 5.43 -31.52
CA VAL A 336 7.55 6.42 -30.44
C VAL A 336 6.68 5.89 -29.30
N LEU A 337 5.58 5.19 -29.57
CA LEU A 337 4.77 4.61 -28.50
C LEU A 337 5.49 3.46 -27.79
N LEU A 338 6.19 2.62 -28.52
CA LEU A 338 6.91 1.50 -27.91
C LEU A 338 8.11 1.94 -27.07
N ASN A 339 8.86 2.95 -27.49
CA ASN A 339 10.15 3.28 -26.89
C ASN A 339 10.16 4.63 -26.15
N GLY A 340 9.09 5.42 -26.29
CA GLY A 340 9.04 6.79 -25.79
C GLY A 340 9.86 7.75 -26.68
N ARG A 341 9.74 9.05 -26.40
CA ARG A 341 10.53 10.09 -27.08
C ARG A 341 10.63 11.33 -26.22
N ASN A 342 11.85 11.78 -25.94
CA ASN A 342 12.11 12.92 -25.05
C ASN A 342 11.40 12.72 -23.68
N GLY A 343 10.49 13.64 -23.30
CA GLY A 343 9.69 13.53 -22.08
C GLY A 343 8.47 12.58 -22.17
N MET A 344 8.16 12.01 -23.34
CA MET A 344 7.06 11.06 -23.49
C MET A 344 7.51 9.65 -23.06
N PRO A 345 6.82 9.01 -22.10
CA PRO A 345 7.18 7.66 -21.66
C PRO A 345 6.91 6.60 -22.73
N ALA A 346 7.58 5.46 -22.60
CA ALA A 346 7.29 4.27 -23.39
C ALA A 346 5.97 3.61 -22.93
N TRP A 347 5.18 3.12 -23.89
CA TRP A 347 3.88 2.47 -23.65
C TRP A 347 3.91 0.99 -23.99
N LYS A 348 5.03 0.31 -23.72
CA LYS A 348 5.22 -1.15 -23.97
C LYS A 348 4.19 -2.02 -23.27
N GLN A 349 3.58 -1.56 -22.20
CA GLN A 349 2.57 -2.27 -21.43
C GLN A 349 1.20 -2.32 -22.13
N LEU A 350 0.92 -1.47 -23.13
CA LEU A 350 -0.29 -1.56 -23.91
C LEU A 350 -0.23 -2.77 -24.86
N SER A 351 -1.38 -3.39 -25.13
CA SER A 351 -1.49 -4.45 -26.14
C SER A 351 -1.18 -3.93 -27.53
N ASP A 352 -0.81 -4.84 -28.45
CA ASP A 352 -0.58 -4.44 -29.85
C ASP A 352 -1.83 -3.84 -30.46
N THR A 353 -3.01 -4.33 -30.10
CA THR A 353 -4.29 -3.79 -30.54
C THR A 353 -4.54 -2.41 -29.95
N ASP A 354 -4.20 -2.14 -28.69
CA ASP A 354 -4.38 -0.80 -28.10
C ASP A 354 -3.44 0.23 -28.71
N ILE A 355 -2.18 -0.16 -28.99
CA ILE A 355 -1.22 0.72 -29.69
C ILE A 355 -1.70 0.99 -31.12
N ALA A 356 -2.11 -0.07 -31.86
CA ALA A 356 -2.67 0.10 -33.20
C ALA A 356 -3.91 0.98 -33.22
N ALA A 357 -4.78 0.80 -32.21
CA ALA A 357 -6.01 1.54 -32.06
C ALA A 357 -5.78 3.04 -31.80
N VAL A 358 -4.93 3.37 -30.84
CA VAL A 358 -4.65 4.78 -30.50
C VAL A 358 -3.91 5.50 -31.64
N ILE A 359 -3.04 4.80 -32.36
CA ILE A 359 -2.39 5.37 -33.55
C ILE A 359 -3.42 5.63 -34.65
N SER A 360 -4.26 4.64 -34.99
CA SER A 360 -5.32 4.79 -36.00
C SER A 360 -6.28 5.92 -35.62
N TYR A 361 -6.68 6.05 -34.36
CA TYR A 361 -7.49 7.13 -33.85
C TYR A 361 -6.82 8.49 -34.05
N THR A 362 -5.58 8.66 -33.57
CA THR A 362 -4.89 9.95 -33.67
C THR A 362 -4.61 10.38 -35.09
N LYS A 363 -4.38 9.43 -36.00
CA LYS A 363 -4.20 9.66 -37.44
C LYS A 363 -5.46 10.14 -38.17
N ASN A 364 -6.64 9.86 -37.59
CA ASN A 364 -7.93 10.10 -38.26
C ASN A 364 -8.89 10.96 -37.46
N ASN A 365 -8.42 11.55 -36.34
CA ASN A 365 -9.22 12.44 -35.50
C ASN A 365 -8.73 13.89 -35.57
N TRP A 366 -9.53 14.80 -35.05
CA TRP A 366 -9.37 16.27 -35.10
C TRP A 366 -9.18 16.78 -36.53
N SER A 367 -8.10 17.49 -36.85
CA SER A 367 -7.74 17.90 -38.20
C SER A 367 -7.01 16.81 -38.98
N ASN A 368 -6.54 15.75 -38.31
CA ASN A 368 -5.85 14.65 -38.98
C ASN A 368 -6.88 13.74 -39.69
N LYS A 369 -6.74 13.58 -41.01
CA LYS A 369 -7.63 12.76 -41.84
C LYS A 369 -6.80 11.98 -42.84
N THR A 370 -5.86 11.16 -42.32
CA THR A 370 -4.92 10.43 -43.16
C THR A 370 -5.52 9.24 -43.88
N GLY A 371 -6.64 8.70 -43.40
CA GLY A 371 -7.23 7.41 -43.85
C GLY A 371 -6.39 6.20 -43.48
N GLN A 372 -5.29 6.38 -42.76
CA GLN A 372 -4.39 5.27 -42.42
C GLN A 372 -4.93 4.45 -41.25
N LEU A 373 -4.92 3.14 -41.48
CA LEU A 373 -5.23 2.13 -40.49
C LEU A 373 -3.95 1.41 -40.08
N VAL A 374 -3.71 1.27 -38.79
CA VAL A 374 -2.65 0.41 -38.23
C VAL A 374 -3.28 -0.87 -37.74
N GLN A 375 -2.75 -2.01 -38.16
CA GLN A 375 -3.17 -3.32 -37.68
C GLN A 375 -2.30 -3.77 -36.49
N PRO A 376 -2.84 -4.55 -35.55
CA PRO A 376 -2.04 -5.11 -34.43
C PRO A 376 -0.79 -5.86 -34.87
N ALA A 377 -0.87 -6.59 -35.99
CA ALA A 377 0.28 -7.32 -36.57
C ALA A 377 1.44 -6.37 -36.96
N GLU A 378 1.15 -5.13 -37.39
CA GLU A 378 2.18 -4.13 -37.69
C GLU A 378 2.91 -3.67 -36.44
N VAL A 379 2.20 -3.55 -35.30
CA VAL A 379 2.79 -3.23 -34.01
C VAL A 379 3.66 -4.37 -33.50
N LEU A 380 3.13 -5.60 -33.54
CA LEU A 380 3.86 -6.81 -33.14
C LEU A 380 5.18 -6.95 -33.91
N ALA A 381 5.18 -6.66 -35.22
CA ALA A 381 6.38 -6.70 -36.05
C ALA A 381 7.45 -5.67 -35.67
N GLN A 382 7.12 -4.65 -34.88
CA GLN A 382 8.04 -3.63 -34.37
C GLN A 382 8.47 -3.88 -32.92
N ARG A 383 7.78 -4.78 -32.18
CA ARG A 383 8.24 -5.15 -30.84
C ARG A 383 9.54 -5.95 -30.93
N GLY A 384 10.58 -5.49 -30.32
CA GLY A 384 11.88 -6.17 -30.29
C GLY A 384 12.87 -5.71 -31.38
N LYS A 385 12.52 -4.66 -32.11
CA LYS A 385 13.45 -3.97 -33.00
C LYS A 385 14.06 -2.75 -32.36
#